data_bbc8710622a51d44296f69a651f05f33
#
_entry.id   bbc8710622a51d44296f69a651f05f33
#
_cell.length_a   1.000
_cell.length_b   1.000
_cell.length_c   1.000
_cell.angle_alpha   90.00
_cell.angle_beta   90.00
_cell.angle_gamma   90.00
#
_symmetry.space_group_name_H-M   'P 1'
#
loop_
_entity.id
_entity.type
_entity.pdbx_description
1 polymer ?
#
loop_
_entity_poly.entity_id
_entity_poly.type
_entity_poly.pdbx_seq_one_letter_code
_entity_poly.pdbx_strand_id
1 'polypeptide(L)' 'MTKPVINRKWRTDYKPQVGDIVKFHMFGCRDRVGVVLGIEKREQNYTTCKVIEDGCLVSYNNKEPRWEPLYALEKVDAKY' A
#
# COMPACT_ATOMS: atom_id res chain seq x y z
N MET A 1 -29.64 8.49 -3.95
CA MET A 1 -28.45 9.09 -4.56
C MET A 1 -27.25 8.20 -4.37
N THR A 2 -26.56 7.92 -5.43
CA THR A 2 -25.33 7.15 -5.37
C THR A 2 -24.17 8.07 -4.97
N LYS A 3 -23.31 7.57 -4.11
CA LYS A 3 -22.10 8.30 -3.71
C LYS A 3 -21.11 8.34 -4.88
N PRO A 4 -20.41 9.46 -5.09
CA PRO A 4 -19.36 9.50 -6.11
C PRO A 4 -18.26 8.51 -5.75
N VAL A 5 -17.68 7.89 -6.78
CA VAL A 5 -16.54 6.96 -6.63
C VAL A 5 -15.29 7.70 -7.03
N ILE A 6 -14.34 7.74 -6.11
CA ILE A 6 -13.03 8.36 -6.35
C ILE A 6 -11.98 7.28 -6.45
N ASN A 7 -11.33 7.20 -7.61
CA ASN A 7 -10.19 6.32 -7.81
C ASN A 7 -8.93 7.10 -7.48
N ARG A 8 -8.30 6.78 -6.35
CA ARG A 8 -7.05 7.41 -5.97
C ARG A 8 -5.89 6.73 -6.65
N LYS A 9 -5.24 7.48 -7.51
CA LYS A 9 -3.97 7.06 -8.11
C LYS A 9 -2.87 7.87 -7.45
N TRP A 10 -1.99 7.19 -6.76
CA TRP A 10 -0.86 7.84 -6.12
C TRP A 10 0.20 8.18 -7.18
N ARG A 11 0.78 9.37 -7.03
CA ARG A 11 1.86 9.81 -7.92
C ARG A 11 3.15 9.11 -7.53
N THR A 12 3.24 7.86 -7.93
CA THR A 12 4.46 7.09 -7.74
C THR A 12 4.72 6.29 -9.01
N ASP A 13 5.97 6.24 -9.42
CA ASP A 13 6.39 5.43 -10.55
C ASP A 13 6.59 3.97 -10.13
N TYR A 14 6.50 3.70 -8.85
CA TYR A 14 6.67 2.36 -8.35
C TYR A 14 5.44 1.50 -8.63
N LYS A 15 5.66 0.42 -9.35
CA LYS A 15 4.65 -0.62 -9.58
C LYS A 15 5.06 -1.86 -8.79
N PRO A 16 4.45 -2.10 -7.62
CA PRO A 16 4.84 -3.22 -6.80
C PRO A 16 4.54 -4.56 -7.48
N GLN A 17 5.41 -5.53 -7.21
CA GLN A 17 5.24 -6.89 -7.66
C GLN A 17 5.38 -7.82 -6.47
N VAL A 18 4.72 -8.98 -6.53
CA VAL A 18 4.84 -10.00 -5.49
C VAL A 18 6.30 -10.40 -5.34
N GLY A 19 6.79 -10.42 -4.11
CA GLY A 19 8.18 -10.72 -3.80
C GLY A 19 9.07 -9.51 -3.64
N ASP A 20 8.60 -8.32 -3.99
CA ASP A 20 9.38 -7.10 -3.79
C ASP A 20 9.59 -6.83 -2.30
N ILE A 21 10.79 -6.34 -1.99
CA ILE A 21 11.09 -5.86 -0.65
C ILE A 21 10.72 -4.38 -0.60
N VAL A 22 9.88 -4.01 0.34
CA VAL A 22 9.38 -2.64 0.48
C VAL A 22 9.59 -2.14 1.88
N LYS A 23 9.70 -0.84 2.00
CA LYS A 23 9.85 -0.14 3.26
C LYS A 23 8.61 0.71 3.48
N PHE A 24 7.97 0.51 4.61
CA PHE A 24 6.84 1.32 5.01
C PHE A 24 7.33 2.56 5.73
N HIS A 25 6.87 3.73 5.29
CA HIS A 25 7.20 4.98 5.96
C HIS A 25 5.94 5.83 6.11
N MET A 26 5.60 6.13 7.33
CA MET A 26 4.48 7.00 7.66
C MET A 26 4.87 7.88 8.84
N PHE A 27 4.15 8.96 9.00
CA PHE A 27 4.39 9.92 10.09
C PHE A 27 4.43 9.23 11.46
N GLY A 28 5.50 9.44 12.20
CA GLY A 28 5.63 8.94 13.55
C GLY A 28 5.94 7.46 13.68
N CYS A 29 6.01 6.72 12.59
CA CYS A 29 6.35 5.30 12.61
C CYS A 29 7.80 5.09 12.21
N ARG A 30 8.46 4.12 12.87
CA ARG A 30 9.78 3.70 12.43
C ARG A 30 9.65 2.97 11.10
N ASP A 31 10.65 3.13 10.25
CA ASP A 31 10.71 2.42 8.99
C ASP A 31 10.66 0.92 9.22
N ARG A 32 9.72 0.28 8.56
CA ARG A 32 9.56 -1.17 8.62
C ARG A 32 9.77 -1.73 7.23
N VAL A 33 10.54 -2.82 7.17
CA VAL A 33 10.82 -3.51 5.90
C VAL A 33 9.99 -4.79 5.86
N GLY A 34 9.34 -5.03 4.73
CA GLY A 34 8.51 -6.20 4.52
C GLY A 34 8.56 -6.68 3.08
N VAL A 35 7.83 -7.75 2.81
CA VAL A 35 7.76 -8.37 1.49
C VAL A 35 6.34 -8.28 0.95
N VAL A 36 6.20 -7.88 -0.31
CA VAL A 36 4.89 -7.81 -0.96
C VAL A 36 4.39 -9.22 -1.24
N LEU A 37 3.23 -9.56 -0.67
CA LEU A 37 2.58 -10.86 -0.88
C LEU A 37 1.53 -10.80 -1.98
N GLY A 38 0.95 -9.64 -2.22
CA GLY A 38 -0.09 -9.48 -3.22
C GLY A 38 -0.38 -8.03 -3.49
N ILE A 39 -1.01 -7.77 -4.63
CA ILE A 39 -1.47 -6.44 -5.02
C ILE A 39 -2.99 -6.43 -4.79
N GLU A 40 -3.47 -5.48 -4.02
CA GLU A 40 -4.87 -5.46 -3.63
C GLU A 40 -5.42 -4.05 -3.61
N LYS A 41 -6.52 -3.84 -4.33
CA LYS A 41 -7.25 -2.59 -4.24
C LYS A 41 -8.19 -2.64 -3.06
N ARG A 42 -8.28 -1.56 -2.32
CA ARG A 42 -9.26 -1.43 -1.25
C ARG A 42 -10.27 -0.33 -1.55
N GLU A 43 -11.47 -0.62 -1.13
CA GLU A 43 -12.58 0.28 -1.23
C GLU A 43 -12.95 0.78 0.16
N GLN A 44 -13.00 2.09 0.32
CA GLN A 44 -13.40 2.70 1.58
C GLN A 44 -14.65 3.54 1.36
N ASN A 45 -15.66 3.31 2.20
CA ASN A 45 -16.90 4.04 2.16
C ASN A 45 -16.89 5.17 3.18
N TYR A 46 -16.90 6.40 2.69
CA TYR A 46 -17.08 7.57 3.52
C TYR A 46 -18.53 8.04 3.44
N THR A 47 -18.90 8.98 4.29
CA THR A 47 -20.27 9.52 4.29
C THR A 47 -20.63 10.15 2.95
N THR A 48 -19.66 10.84 2.32
CA THR A 48 -19.90 11.63 1.11
C THR A 48 -19.39 10.99 -0.18
N CYS A 49 -18.53 9.98 -0.09
CA CYS A 49 -17.95 9.37 -1.28
C CYS A 49 -17.42 7.97 -0.99
N LYS A 50 -17.11 7.27 -2.05
CA LYS A 50 -16.46 5.97 -2.03
C LYS A 50 -15.08 6.13 -2.66
N VAL A 51 -14.04 5.70 -1.96
CA VAL A 51 -12.66 5.80 -2.45
C VAL A 51 -12.12 4.40 -2.76
N ILE A 52 -11.61 4.24 -3.98
CA ILE A 52 -10.92 3.03 -4.39
C ILE A 52 -9.43 3.36 -4.48
N GLU A 53 -8.61 2.59 -3.79
CA GLU A 53 -7.21 2.91 -3.61
C GLU A 53 -6.33 1.67 -3.83
N ASP A 54 -5.26 1.85 -4.60
CA ASP A 54 -4.29 0.79 -4.82
C ASP A 54 -3.39 0.62 -3.61
N GLY A 55 -3.09 -0.62 -3.30
CA GLY A 55 -2.21 -0.96 -2.19
C GLY A 55 -1.67 -2.36 -2.35
N CYS A 56 -0.92 -2.79 -1.35
CA CYS A 56 -0.30 -4.10 -1.33
C CYS A 56 -0.54 -4.79 0.00
N LEU A 57 -0.60 -6.10 -0.05
CA LEU A 57 -0.54 -6.92 1.15
C LEU A 57 0.94 -7.16 1.45
N VAL A 58 1.39 -6.72 2.62
CA VAL A 58 2.82 -6.76 3.00
C VAL A 58 3.01 -7.57 4.26
N SER A 59 3.99 -8.48 4.21
CA SER A 59 4.38 -9.28 5.36
C SER A 59 5.59 -8.65 6.04
N TYR A 60 5.46 -8.37 7.34
CA TYR A 60 6.52 -7.83 8.18
C TYR A 60 6.91 -8.88 9.22
N ASN A 61 8.18 -9.28 9.26
CA ASN A 61 8.80 -10.07 10.34
C ASN A 61 7.86 -10.99 11.15
N ASN A 62 7.35 -12.05 10.53
CA ASN A 62 6.50 -13.06 11.21
C ASN A 62 5.19 -12.52 11.79
N LYS A 63 4.79 -11.34 11.43
CA LYS A 63 3.48 -10.79 11.79
C LYS A 63 2.48 -11.08 10.68
N GLU A 64 1.20 -11.02 11.02
CA GLU A 64 0.15 -11.17 10.03
C GLU A 64 0.30 -10.13 8.92
N PRO A 65 0.05 -10.51 7.65
CA PRO A 65 0.10 -9.55 6.55
C PRO A 65 -0.85 -8.38 6.78
N ARG A 66 -0.39 -7.19 6.39
CA ARG A 66 -1.19 -5.97 6.48
C ARG A 66 -1.30 -5.33 5.11
N TRP A 67 -2.47 -4.77 4.85
CA TRP A 67 -2.65 -3.95 3.66
C TRP A 67 -2.02 -2.58 3.89
N GLU A 68 -1.20 -2.15 2.92
CA GLU A 68 -0.57 -0.84 2.96
C GLU A 68 -0.84 -0.10 1.65
N PRO A 69 -1.20 1.18 1.70
CA PRO A 69 -1.39 1.97 0.47
C PRO A 69 -0.06 2.25 -0.21
N LEU A 70 -0.07 2.40 -1.53
CA LEU A 70 1.17 2.60 -2.29
C LEU A 70 1.97 3.81 -1.83
N TYR A 71 1.30 4.88 -1.42
CA TYR A 71 2.00 6.10 -1.00
C TYR A 71 2.85 5.90 0.24
N ALA A 72 2.55 4.88 1.02
CA ALA A 72 3.29 4.57 2.25
C ALA A 72 4.45 3.61 2.03
N LEU A 73 4.62 3.12 0.80
CA LEU A 73 5.61 2.10 0.46
C LEU A 73 6.68 2.64 -0.46
N GLU A 74 7.90 2.24 -0.20
CA GLU A 74 9.06 2.54 -1.04
C GLU A 74 9.79 1.24 -1.33
N LYS A 75 10.16 1.04 -2.58
CA LYS A 75 10.93 -0.15 -2.96
C LYS A 75 12.34 -0.07 -2.40
N VAL A 76 12.77 -1.13 -1.74
CA VAL A 76 14.14 -1.25 -1.24
C VAL A 76 14.97 -1.94 -2.30
N ASP A 77 15.96 -1.21 -2.85
CA ASP A 77 16.92 -1.80 -3.77
C ASP A 77 18.01 -2.49 -2.94
N ALA A 78 17.93 -3.81 -2.91
CA ALA A 78 18.97 -4.60 -2.29
C ALA A 78 20.13 -4.72 -3.29
N LYS A 79 21.02 -3.76 -3.25
CA LYS A 79 22.28 -3.85 -4.00
C LYS A 79 23.30 -4.51 -3.11
N TYR A 80 23.76 -5.62 -3.56
CA TYR A 80 24.89 -6.33 -2.94
C TYR A 80 26.17 -5.99 -3.68
#